data_fc6894e89cd66dadcdce8b34e1a270da
#
_entry.id   fc6894e89cd66dadcdce8b34e1a270da
#
_cell.length_a   1.000
_cell.length_b   1.000
_cell.length_c   1.000
_cell.angle_alpha   90.00
_cell.angle_beta   90.00
_cell.angle_gamma   90.00
#
_symmetry.space_group_name_H-M   'P 1'
#
loop_
_entity.id
_entity.type
_entity.pdbx_description
1 polymer ?
#
loop_
_entity_poly.entity_id
_entity_poly.type
_entity_poly.pdbx_seq_one_letter_code
_entity_poly.pdbx_strand_id
1 'polypeptide(L)' 'KPIFSQEIGYLQHVDMHHLDSIAEANQCTIYLERQPGSFVYVSQPLAWVCGALPDENEITAAFTIRTERSYDQDPRFG' A
#
# COMPACT_ATOMS: atom_id res chain seq x y z
N LYS A 1 -13.85 -5.67 1.92
CA LYS A 1 -12.87 -6.47 2.65
C LYS A 1 -11.59 -5.68 2.84
N PRO A 2 -11.13 -5.52 4.08
CA PRO A 2 -9.93 -4.72 4.32
C PRO A 2 -8.65 -5.48 3.97
N ILE A 3 -7.67 -4.73 3.48
CA ILE A 3 -6.35 -5.25 3.18
C ILE A 3 -5.38 -4.59 4.15
N PHE A 4 -4.69 -5.39 4.93
CA PHE A 4 -3.81 -4.90 5.97
C PHE A 4 -2.36 -4.95 5.53
N SER A 5 -1.60 -4.00 6.03
CA SER A 5 -0.17 -4.00 5.83
C SER A 5 0.48 -5.08 6.67
N GLN A 6 1.55 -5.66 6.16
CA GLN A 6 2.36 -6.58 6.94
C GLN A 6 3.55 -5.87 7.56
N GLU A 7 3.66 -4.56 7.35
CA GLU A 7 4.76 -3.77 7.86
C GLU A 7 4.22 -2.50 8.50
N ILE A 8 4.96 -1.99 9.46
CA ILE A 8 4.66 -0.72 10.09
C ILE A 8 5.65 0.29 9.54
N GLY A 9 5.16 1.46 9.15
CA GLY A 9 6.05 2.47 8.64
C GLY A 9 5.30 3.54 7.89
N TYR A 10 6.03 4.28 7.08
CA TYR A 10 5.45 5.37 6.29
C TYR A 10 5.16 4.88 4.89
N LEU A 11 3.97 5.19 4.43
CA LEU A 11 3.58 4.86 3.06
C LEU A 11 4.23 5.89 2.14
N GLN A 12 5.17 5.43 1.31
CA GLN A 12 5.90 6.33 0.43
C GLN A 12 5.28 6.45 -0.94
N HIS A 13 4.71 5.35 -1.43
CA HIS A 13 4.22 5.33 -2.80
C HIS A 13 3.13 4.29 -2.94
N VAL A 14 2.17 4.59 -3.78
CA VAL A 14 1.11 3.64 -4.16
C VAL A 14 1.12 3.55 -5.67
N ASP A 15 1.29 2.33 -6.18
CA ASP A 15 1.26 2.09 -7.62
C ASP A 15 -0.18 1.92 -8.06
N MET A 16 -0.80 3.05 -8.40
CA MET A 16 -2.21 3.05 -8.79
C MET A 16 -2.46 2.24 -10.06
N HIS A 17 -1.50 2.26 -10.97
CA HIS A 17 -1.64 1.52 -12.21
C HIS A 17 -1.73 0.01 -11.93
N HIS A 18 -0.90 -0.45 -11.00
CA HIS A 18 -0.90 -1.85 -10.61
C HIS A 18 -2.22 -2.23 -9.95
N LEU A 19 -2.73 -1.35 -9.08
CA LEU A 19 -4.00 -1.60 -8.41
C LEU A 19 -5.16 -1.61 -9.40
N ASP A 20 -5.13 -0.71 -10.37
CA ASP A 20 -6.17 -0.69 -11.40
C ASP A 20 -6.15 -1.98 -12.21
N SER A 21 -4.97 -2.47 -12.52
CA SER A 21 -4.84 -3.72 -13.28
C SER A 21 -5.41 -4.90 -12.48
N ILE A 22 -5.12 -4.93 -11.19
CA ILE A 22 -5.63 -5.99 -10.33
C ILE A 22 -7.15 -5.92 -10.24
N ALA A 23 -7.68 -4.71 -10.04
CA ALA A 23 -9.11 -4.53 -9.92
C ALA A 23 -9.83 -4.96 -11.18
N GLU A 24 -9.27 -4.61 -12.33
CA GLU A 24 -9.88 -4.95 -13.60
C GLU A 24 -9.83 -6.45 -13.86
N ALA A 25 -8.68 -7.06 -13.58
CA ALA A 25 -8.50 -8.48 -13.83
C ALA A 25 -9.41 -9.33 -12.94
N ASN A 26 -9.72 -8.85 -11.75
CA ASN A 26 -10.52 -9.60 -10.79
C ASN A 26 -11.93 -9.08 -10.66
N GLN A 27 -12.30 -8.08 -11.46
CA GLN A 27 -13.64 -7.50 -11.45
C GLN A 27 -14.03 -7.06 -10.06
N CYS A 28 -13.12 -6.35 -9.39
CA CYS A 28 -13.37 -5.82 -8.06
C CYS A 28 -13.05 -4.34 -8.05
N THR A 29 -13.43 -3.69 -6.95
CA THR A 29 -13.13 -2.28 -6.74
C THR A 29 -12.22 -2.16 -5.54
N ILE A 30 -11.18 -1.37 -5.67
CA ILE A 30 -10.21 -1.17 -4.60
C ILE A 30 -10.29 0.29 -4.17
N TYR A 31 -10.53 0.49 -2.87
CA TYR A 31 -10.60 1.82 -2.28
C TYR A 31 -9.39 1.99 -1.37
N LEU A 32 -8.69 3.12 -1.51
CA LEU A 32 -7.54 3.39 -0.67
C LEU A 32 -7.98 4.00 0.64
N GLU A 33 -7.47 3.44 1.73
CA GLU A 33 -7.71 3.98 3.06
C GLU A 33 -6.58 4.91 3.48
N ARG A 34 -5.38 4.66 2.96
CA ARG A 34 -4.20 5.42 3.31
C ARG A 34 -3.62 6.08 2.08
N GLN A 35 -3.01 7.24 2.28
CA GLN A 35 -2.40 8.01 1.21
C GLN A 35 -0.90 8.09 1.42
N PRO A 36 -0.13 8.36 0.35
CA PRO A 36 1.31 8.55 0.52
C PRO A 36 1.59 9.65 1.55
N GLY A 37 2.55 9.38 2.40
CA GLY A 37 2.88 10.28 3.49
C GLY A 37 2.29 9.88 4.81
N SER A 38 1.31 8.96 4.80
CA SER A 38 0.65 8.52 6.03
C SER A 38 1.47 7.46 6.74
N PHE A 39 1.31 7.39 8.04
CA PHE A 39 1.90 6.31 8.81
C PHE A 39 0.95 5.12 8.79
N VAL A 40 1.51 3.94 8.66
CA VAL A 40 0.75 2.71 8.46
C VAL A 40 1.02 1.73 9.58
N TYR A 41 -0.05 1.15 10.12
CA TYR A 41 0.03 0.13 11.16
C TYR A 41 -0.54 -1.17 10.62
N VAL A 42 -0.07 -2.30 11.17
CA VAL A 42 -0.59 -3.61 10.74
C VAL A 42 -2.03 -3.79 11.16
N SER A 43 -2.49 -3.05 12.16
CA SER A 43 -3.87 -3.16 12.64
C SER A 43 -4.84 -2.29 11.87
N GLN A 44 -4.35 -1.50 10.91
CA GLN A 44 -5.21 -0.61 10.15
C GLN A 44 -5.15 -0.99 8.68
N PRO A 45 -6.28 -0.92 7.98
CA PRO A 45 -6.29 -1.31 6.58
C PRO A 45 -5.60 -0.29 5.70
N LEU A 46 -4.91 -0.79 4.68
CA LEU A 46 -4.35 0.03 3.63
C LEU A 46 -5.42 0.38 2.60
N ALA A 47 -6.27 -0.58 2.34
CA ALA A 47 -7.26 -0.45 1.28
C ALA A 47 -8.43 -1.37 1.57
N TRP A 48 -9.51 -1.14 0.86
CA TRP A 48 -10.71 -1.96 0.95
C TRP A 48 -11.02 -2.51 -0.43
N VAL A 49 -11.44 -3.76 -0.47
CA VAL A 49 -11.78 -4.41 -1.72
C VAL A 49 -13.25 -4.79 -1.71
N CYS A 50 -13.96 -4.40 -2.76
CA CYS A 50 -15.35 -4.78 -2.99
C CYS A 50 -15.39 -5.71 -4.18
N GLY A 51 -16.07 -6.84 -4.04
CA GLY A 51 -16.19 -7.81 -5.10
C GLY A 51 -15.30 -9.00 -4.86
N ALA A 52 -14.82 -9.59 -5.95
CA ALA A 52 -13.93 -10.74 -5.84
C ALA A 52 -12.61 -10.29 -5.18
N LEU A 53 -12.13 -11.10 -4.25
CA LEU A 53 -10.91 -10.75 -3.52
C LEU A 53 -9.70 -11.31 -4.26
N PRO A 54 -8.83 -10.44 -4.77
CA PRO A 54 -7.59 -10.91 -5.38
C PRO A 54 -6.59 -11.31 -4.31
N ASP A 55 -5.43 -11.77 -4.76
CA ASP A 55 -4.35 -12.11 -3.85
C ASP A 55 -3.93 -10.86 -3.08
N GLU A 56 -4.02 -10.94 -1.74
CA GLU A 56 -3.66 -9.79 -0.92
C GLU A 56 -2.21 -9.39 -1.11
N ASN A 57 -1.35 -10.35 -1.38
CA ASN A 57 0.07 -10.05 -1.60
C ASN A 57 0.27 -9.18 -2.82
N GLU A 58 -0.56 -9.38 -3.85
CA GLU A 58 -0.46 -8.55 -5.04
C GLU A 58 -0.89 -7.12 -4.75
N ILE A 59 -1.91 -6.98 -3.91
CA ILE A 59 -2.38 -5.65 -3.55
C ILE A 59 -1.35 -4.94 -2.70
N THR A 60 -0.81 -5.60 -1.68
CA THR A 60 0.17 -4.96 -0.81
C THR A 60 1.46 -4.65 -1.54
N ALA A 61 1.77 -5.40 -2.60
CA ALA A 61 2.97 -5.13 -3.39
C ALA A 61 2.91 -3.78 -4.10
N ALA A 62 1.70 -3.23 -4.27
CA ALA A 62 1.55 -1.92 -4.89
C ALA A 62 1.88 -0.78 -3.92
N PHE A 63 2.03 -1.10 -2.65
CA PHE A 63 2.31 -0.11 -1.62
C PHE A 63 3.77 -0.20 -1.20
N THR A 64 4.47 0.93 -1.23
CA THR A 64 5.86 1.00 -0.78
C THR A 64 5.87 1.59 0.62
N ILE A 65 6.27 0.79 1.59
CA ILE A 65 6.26 1.19 2.99
C ILE A 65 7.69 1.12 3.52
N ARG A 66 8.11 2.19 4.19
CA ARG A 66 9.44 2.26 4.79
C ARG A 66 9.29 2.35 6.30
N THR A 67 10.11 1.63 7.01
CA THR A 67 10.02 1.59 8.46
C THR A 67 10.48 2.88 9.10
N GLU A 68 11.20 3.70 8.35
CA GLU A 68 11.61 5.01 8.85
C GLU A 68 11.58 5.98 7.70
N ARG A 69 11.59 7.27 8.05
CA ARG A 69 11.62 8.29 7.03
C ARG A 69 12.88 8.19 6.24
N SER A 70 12.71 8.28 4.95
CA SER A 70 13.85 8.26 4.05
C SER A 70 14.44 9.65 3.96
N TYR A 71 15.69 9.79 4.33
CA TYR A 71 16.37 11.05 4.19
C TYR A 71 17.46 10.98 3.17
N ASP A 72 17.62 9.91 2.77
CA ASP A 72 18.56 9.65 1.75
C ASP A 72 19.62 10.65 1.57
N GLN A 73 19.48 10.80 2.04
CA GLN A 73 20.21 11.32 1.85
C GLN A 73 21.09 11.46 2.55
N ASP A 74 21.22 11.41 2.73
CA ASP A 74 22.02 11.62 3.13
C ASP A 74 22.85 11.70 3.28
N PRO A 75 23.31 12.01 3.20
CA PRO A 75 24.15 12.06 3.31
C PRO A 75 25.14 12.12 3.61
N ARG A 76 25.46 12.21 3.63
CA ARG A 76 26.26 12.21 3.86
C ARG A 76 26.70 12.30 4.47
N PHE A 77 26.51 12.38 4.80
CA PHE A 77 26.50 12.32 5.40
C PHE A 77 26.90 11.95 5.54
N GLY A 78 27.26 12.14 5.57
CA GLY A 78 27.49 11.69 5.59
C GLY A 78 27.73 11.45 5.46
#